data_9f94e19f1d874a6f70b2828508f214ed
#
_entry.id   9f94e19f1d874a6f70b2828508f214ed
#
_cell.length_a   1.000
_cell.length_b   1.000
_cell.length_c   1.000
_cell.angle_alpha   90.00
_cell.angle_beta   90.00
_cell.angle_gamma   90.00
#
_symmetry.space_group_name_H-M   'P 1'
#
loop_
_entity.id
_entity.type
_entity.pdbx_description
1 polymer ?
#
loop_
_entity_poly.entity_id
_entity_poly.type
_entity_poly.pdbx_seq_one_letter_code
_entity_poly.pdbx_strand_id
1 'polypeptide(L)'
;RSTLFPYTTLFRSEPFGKAPILIKPGYVGGDTNILGNVSSQFISSIIMSAPLSDKGVTLFVLPEFKSKPYVNVTIDIMGKFGVNVLKEYYLKHESCDKEFKSCKIDEFVIKKQDYVACDYIVEGDYSSASYLLACIAINGGKAKILNLFKNSKQGDKLILDILEKMGVDITRYDDYVEISSNGDLKAVDVDLSDAPDLLITVAVLAAMSNGTSNITGVSHARVKETDRVDTTCRELEKLGCNLVEFEDGMSITGGVNSGIVDSYGDHRLAMAFSLIGLKNYIEIINGEVFDVSFPNFIEKMAEIGFNL
;
A
#
# COMPACT_ATOMS: atom_id res chain seq x y z
N ARG A 1 -22.00 -1.65 -26.15
CA ARG A 1 -22.43 -0.64 -25.17
C ARG A 1 -21.74 -0.97 -23.85
N SER A 2 -20.72 -0.21 -23.49
CA SER A 2 -20.20 -0.23 -22.16
C SER A 2 -21.32 0.31 -21.25
N THR A 3 -21.95 -0.55 -20.47
CA THR A 3 -22.78 -0.12 -19.37
C THR A 3 -21.84 0.47 -18.32
N LEU A 4 -21.64 1.76 -18.39
CA LEU A 4 -21.06 2.53 -17.30
C LEU A 4 -21.83 2.18 -16.03
N PHE A 5 -21.08 1.96 -14.97
CA PHE A 5 -21.49 1.65 -13.63
C PHE A 5 -22.84 2.24 -13.22
N PRO A 6 -23.65 1.50 -12.43
CA PRO A 6 -24.84 2.04 -11.79
C PRO A 6 -24.59 3.21 -10.83
N TYR A 7 -23.35 3.64 -10.65
CA TYR A 7 -22.99 4.85 -9.88
C TYR A 7 -23.73 6.10 -10.35
N THR A 8 -23.98 6.24 -11.64
CA THR A 8 -24.73 7.39 -12.18
C THR A 8 -26.18 7.46 -11.72
N THR A 9 -26.75 6.34 -11.24
CA THR A 9 -28.11 6.31 -10.70
C THR A 9 -28.18 6.40 -9.19
N LEU A 10 -27.11 6.01 -8.47
CA LEU A 10 -27.07 6.02 -7.00
C LEU A 10 -26.45 7.31 -6.44
N PHE A 11 -25.52 7.93 -7.16
CA PHE A 11 -24.84 9.13 -6.73
C PHE A 11 -25.06 10.27 -7.72
N ARG A 12 -25.65 11.36 -7.27
CA ARG A 12 -25.67 12.63 -8.00
C ARG A 12 -24.92 13.66 -7.19
N SER A 13 -23.89 14.22 -7.78
CA SER A 13 -23.19 15.38 -7.26
C SER A 13 -23.53 16.60 -8.11
N GLU A 14 -23.81 17.75 -7.47
CA GLU A 14 -23.95 19.02 -8.16
C GLU A 14 -23.04 20.05 -7.48
N PRO A 15 -22.03 20.56 -8.20
CA PRO A 15 -21.65 20.27 -9.59
C PRO A 15 -21.08 18.85 -9.72
N PHE A 16 -21.25 18.26 -10.90
CA PHE A 16 -20.87 16.86 -11.19
C PHE A 16 -19.44 16.52 -10.71
N GLY A 17 -19.29 15.42 -9.93
CA GLY A 17 -18.01 14.97 -9.40
C GLY A 17 -17.54 15.66 -8.11
N LYS A 18 -18.34 16.55 -7.50
CA LYS A 18 -17.99 17.24 -6.24
C LYS A 18 -19.10 17.08 -5.19
N ALA A 19 -18.74 17.25 -3.91
CA ALA A 19 -19.73 17.36 -2.82
C ALA A 19 -20.58 18.64 -2.96
N PRO A 20 -21.85 18.62 -2.49
CA PRO A 20 -22.52 17.53 -1.78
C PRO A 20 -22.98 16.39 -2.69
N ILE A 21 -23.04 15.17 -2.13
CA ILE A 21 -23.43 13.95 -2.83
C ILE A 21 -24.79 13.48 -2.28
N LEU A 22 -25.77 13.27 -3.17
CA LEU A 22 -27.05 12.68 -2.81
C LEU A 22 -26.99 11.16 -3.05
N ILE A 23 -27.11 10.38 -1.98
CA ILE A 23 -27.18 8.92 -2.02
C ILE A 23 -28.66 8.50 -1.95
N LYS A 24 -29.13 7.75 -2.94
CA LYS A 24 -30.49 7.19 -2.97
C LYS A 24 -30.44 5.71 -2.60
N PRO A 25 -31.43 5.18 -1.83
CA PRO A 25 -31.53 3.76 -1.56
C PRO A 25 -31.83 2.96 -2.84
N GLY A 26 -31.53 1.66 -2.83
CA GLY A 26 -31.84 0.76 -3.94
C GLY A 26 -30.62 0.08 -4.56
N TYR A 27 -29.78 -0.55 -3.75
CA TYR A 27 -28.65 -1.35 -4.23
C TYR A 27 -29.15 -2.73 -4.68
N VAL A 28 -29.41 -2.88 -5.97
CA VAL A 28 -29.99 -4.12 -6.54
C VAL A 28 -28.94 -5.23 -6.70
N GLY A 29 -27.70 -4.89 -7.02
CA GLY A 29 -26.66 -5.85 -7.39
C GLY A 29 -26.72 -6.24 -8.87
N GLY A 30 -26.10 -7.36 -9.25
CA GLY A 30 -25.96 -7.87 -10.61
C GLY A 30 -24.51 -7.87 -11.09
N ASP A 31 -24.31 -8.06 -12.40
CA ASP A 31 -22.99 -8.17 -13.00
C ASP A 31 -22.43 -6.80 -13.36
N THR A 32 -21.15 -6.60 -13.04
CA THR A 32 -20.46 -5.32 -13.32
C THR A 32 -18.96 -5.55 -13.52
N ASN A 33 -18.28 -4.55 -14.09
CA ASN A 33 -16.84 -4.58 -14.26
C ASN A 33 -16.19 -3.29 -13.73
N ILE A 34 -14.91 -3.38 -13.38
CA ILE A 34 -14.10 -2.26 -12.89
C ILE A 34 -12.67 -2.39 -13.42
N LEU A 35 -12.01 -1.25 -13.63
CA LEU A 35 -10.59 -1.22 -13.94
C LEU A 35 -9.78 -1.57 -12.70
N GLY A 36 -8.85 -2.53 -12.85
CA GLY A 36 -8.01 -3.01 -11.73
C GLY A 36 -6.82 -2.12 -11.41
N ASN A 37 -6.49 -1.16 -12.28
CA ASN A 37 -5.28 -0.33 -12.20
C ASN A 37 -5.47 1.02 -11.51
N VAL A 38 -6.69 1.36 -11.04
CA VAL A 38 -6.97 2.66 -10.41
C VAL A 38 -6.79 2.59 -8.90
N SER A 39 -7.65 1.83 -8.20
CA SER A 39 -7.56 1.66 -6.75
C SER A 39 -8.28 0.40 -6.28
N SER A 40 -7.60 -0.40 -5.45
CA SER A 40 -8.19 -1.54 -4.75
C SER A 40 -9.33 -1.15 -3.79
N GLN A 41 -9.35 0.10 -3.31
CA GLN A 41 -10.39 0.61 -2.41
C GLN A 41 -11.79 0.58 -3.06
N PHE A 42 -11.88 0.89 -4.35
CA PHE A 42 -13.14 0.83 -5.08
C PHE A 42 -13.63 -0.61 -5.23
N ILE A 43 -12.72 -1.54 -5.49
CA ILE A 43 -13.02 -2.97 -5.57
C ILE A 43 -13.49 -3.48 -4.21
N SER A 44 -12.76 -3.19 -3.13
CA SER A 44 -13.12 -3.57 -1.76
C SER A 44 -14.48 -3.00 -1.33
N SER A 45 -14.79 -1.75 -1.69
CA SER A 45 -16.08 -1.13 -1.33
C SER A 45 -17.26 -1.85 -1.98
N ILE A 46 -17.13 -2.28 -3.24
CA ILE A 46 -18.16 -3.06 -3.93
C ILE A 46 -18.30 -4.44 -3.29
N ILE A 47 -17.18 -5.14 -3.06
CA ILE A 47 -17.17 -6.48 -2.47
C ILE A 47 -17.81 -6.47 -1.07
N MET A 48 -17.46 -5.52 -0.20
CA MET A 48 -18.02 -5.40 1.15
C MET A 48 -19.52 -5.11 1.17
N SER A 49 -20.02 -4.34 0.22
CA SER A 49 -21.45 -3.99 0.16
C SER A 49 -22.29 -5.02 -0.60
N ALA A 50 -21.67 -5.83 -1.44
CA ALA A 50 -22.36 -6.79 -2.32
C ALA A 50 -23.27 -7.79 -1.59
N PRO A 51 -22.91 -8.35 -0.41
CA PRO A 51 -23.80 -9.25 0.32
C PRO A 51 -25.15 -8.64 0.69
N LEU A 52 -25.20 -7.32 0.89
CA LEU A 52 -26.41 -6.58 1.30
C LEU A 52 -27.28 -6.18 0.12
N SER A 53 -26.85 -6.43 -1.12
CA SER A 53 -27.65 -6.17 -2.33
C SER A 53 -28.75 -7.21 -2.50
N ASP A 54 -29.80 -6.89 -3.27
CA ASP A 54 -30.93 -7.80 -3.47
C ASP A 54 -30.56 -9.10 -4.18
N LYS A 55 -29.63 -9.02 -5.16
CA LYS A 55 -29.28 -10.14 -6.06
C LYS A 55 -27.87 -10.68 -5.86
N GLY A 56 -27.06 -10.05 -5.00
CA GLY A 56 -25.62 -10.27 -4.99
C GLY A 56 -24.92 -9.52 -6.14
N VAL A 57 -23.61 -9.70 -6.28
CA VAL A 57 -22.79 -9.05 -7.31
C VAL A 57 -21.82 -10.05 -7.91
N THR A 58 -21.72 -10.06 -9.24
CA THR A 58 -20.58 -10.62 -9.95
C THR A 58 -19.71 -9.47 -10.44
N LEU A 59 -18.50 -9.34 -9.88
CA LEU A 59 -17.59 -8.27 -10.19
C LEU A 59 -16.41 -8.80 -11.03
N PHE A 60 -16.25 -8.26 -12.22
CA PHE A 60 -15.12 -8.53 -13.11
C PHE A 60 -14.08 -7.43 -12.97
N VAL A 61 -12.89 -7.78 -12.50
CA VAL A 61 -11.77 -6.83 -12.41
C VAL A 61 -10.92 -6.97 -13.67
N LEU A 62 -10.95 -5.92 -14.48
CA LEU A 62 -10.23 -5.86 -15.74
C LEU A 62 -8.72 -5.79 -15.51
N PRO A 63 -7.89 -6.22 -16.50
CA PRO A 63 -6.44 -6.14 -16.41
C PRO A 63 -6.00 -4.66 -16.22
N GLU A 64 -4.97 -4.52 -15.70
CA GLU A 64 -3.89 -4.81 -14.85
C GLU A 64 -4.27 -4.67 -13.36
N PHE A 65 -4.73 -5.71 -12.72
CA PHE A 65 -5.17 -5.61 -11.34
C PHE A 65 -3.97 -5.44 -10.40
N LYS A 66 -3.75 -4.22 -9.95
CA LYS A 66 -2.72 -3.83 -8.97
C LYS A 66 -3.26 -3.84 -7.55
N SER A 67 -2.36 -3.89 -6.57
CA SER A 67 -2.73 -3.85 -5.13
C SER A 67 -3.72 -4.95 -4.72
N LYS A 68 -3.63 -6.13 -5.31
CA LYS A 68 -4.48 -7.29 -5.00
C LYS A 68 -4.50 -7.69 -3.52
N PRO A 69 -3.40 -7.62 -2.76
CA PRO A 69 -3.40 -7.99 -1.34
C PRO A 69 -4.42 -7.22 -0.51
N TYR A 70 -4.67 -5.94 -0.78
CA TYR A 70 -5.67 -5.17 -0.02
C TYR A 70 -7.10 -5.70 -0.23
N VAL A 71 -7.42 -6.18 -1.44
CA VAL A 71 -8.70 -6.85 -1.69
C VAL A 71 -8.73 -8.21 -1.01
N ASN A 72 -7.62 -8.94 -0.97
CA ASN A 72 -7.53 -10.22 -0.26
C ASN A 72 -7.71 -10.05 1.26
N VAL A 73 -7.18 -8.96 1.87
CA VAL A 73 -7.47 -8.60 3.28
C VAL A 73 -8.97 -8.41 3.48
N THR A 74 -9.62 -7.64 2.61
CA THR A 74 -11.07 -7.43 2.66
C THR A 74 -11.83 -8.75 2.64
N ILE A 75 -11.51 -9.64 1.71
CA ILE A 75 -12.17 -10.95 1.56
C ILE A 75 -11.91 -11.86 2.78
N ASP A 76 -10.68 -11.86 3.30
CA ASP A 76 -10.32 -12.66 4.49
C ASP A 76 -11.14 -12.23 5.71
N ILE A 77 -11.25 -10.90 5.93
CA ILE A 77 -12.05 -10.34 7.03
C ILE A 77 -13.53 -10.66 6.82
N MET A 78 -14.07 -10.46 5.62
CA MET A 78 -15.47 -10.83 5.32
C MET A 78 -15.76 -12.30 5.63
N GLY A 79 -14.79 -13.19 5.33
CA GLY A 79 -14.88 -14.61 5.67
C GLY A 79 -14.97 -14.88 7.18
N LYS A 80 -14.26 -14.10 8.02
CA LYS A 80 -14.37 -14.17 9.48
C LYS A 80 -15.76 -13.78 9.97
N PHE A 81 -16.39 -12.83 9.29
CA PHE A 81 -17.76 -12.38 9.56
C PHE A 81 -18.83 -13.18 8.79
N GLY A 82 -18.51 -14.41 8.35
CA GLY A 82 -19.45 -15.37 7.78
C GLY A 82 -19.81 -15.17 6.32
N VAL A 83 -19.23 -14.18 5.63
CA VAL A 83 -19.51 -13.91 4.22
C VAL A 83 -18.51 -14.64 3.31
N ASN A 84 -19.05 -15.42 2.39
CA ASN A 84 -18.25 -16.16 1.42
C ASN A 84 -18.18 -15.41 0.08
N VAL A 85 -16.96 -15.17 -0.40
CA VAL A 85 -16.66 -14.58 -1.70
C VAL A 85 -15.99 -15.65 -2.56
N LEU A 86 -16.63 -16.06 -3.65
CA LEU A 86 -16.00 -16.95 -4.62
C LEU A 86 -15.10 -16.12 -5.53
N LYS A 87 -13.86 -16.57 -5.68
CA LYS A 87 -12.88 -15.93 -6.54
C LYS A 87 -12.47 -16.91 -7.64
N GLU A 88 -12.68 -16.51 -8.86
CA GLU A 88 -12.27 -17.22 -10.06
C GLU A 88 -11.42 -16.32 -10.95
N TYR A 89 -10.84 -16.87 -11.98
CA TYR A 89 -10.19 -16.09 -13.02
C TYR A 89 -10.29 -16.83 -14.35
N TYR A 90 -10.34 -16.09 -15.42
CA TYR A 90 -10.26 -16.65 -16.77
C TYR A 90 -9.33 -15.82 -17.64
N LEU A 91 -8.79 -16.48 -18.65
CA LEU A 91 -7.95 -15.85 -19.66
C LEU A 91 -8.86 -15.44 -20.81
N LYS A 92 -8.95 -14.15 -21.06
CA LYS A 92 -9.61 -13.63 -22.26
C LYS A 92 -8.56 -13.44 -23.33
N HIS A 93 -8.75 -14.09 -24.47
CA HIS A 93 -7.93 -13.88 -25.65
C HIS A 93 -8.55 -12.75 -26.47
N GLU A 94 -7.93 -11.58 -26.48
CA GLU A 94 -8.30 -10.51 -27.39
C GLU A 94 -7.37 -10.52 -28.59
N SER A 95 -7.94 -10.58 -29.77
CA SER A 95 -7.23 -10.37 -31.03
C SER A 95 -7.13 -8.87 -31.27
N CYS A 96 -6.04 -8.25 -30.88
CA CYS A 96 -5.66 -6.92 -31.32
C CYS A 96 -4.48 -7.04 -32.28
N ASP A 97 -4.66 -6.55 -33.50
CA ASP A 97 -3.66 -6.35 -34.54
C ASP A 97 -2.32 -7.12 -34.39
N LYS A 98 -2.34 -8.44 -34.72
CA LYS A 98 -1.20 -9.34 -34.90
C LYS A 98 -0.47 -9.88 -33.67
N GLU A 99 -0.86 -9.55 -32.42
CA GLU A 99 -0.35 -10.25 -31.24
C GLU A 99 -1.51 -10.77 -30.37
N PHE A 100 -1.50 -12.08 -30.06
CA PHE A 100 -2.41 -12.67 -29.10
C PHE A 100 -1.92 -12.32 -27.69
N LYS A 101 -2.49 -11.32 -27.05
CA LYS A 101 -2.30 -11.08 -25.60
C LYS A 101 -3.42 -11.76 -24.83
N SER A 102 -3.09 -12.73 -24.00
CA SER A 102 -4.03 -13.26 -23.02
C SER A 102 -4.12 -12.32 -21.84
N CYS A 103 -5.28 -11.72 -21.62
CA CYS A 103 -5.54 -10.88 -20.46
C CYS A 103 -6.23 -11.68 -19.36
N LYS A 104 -5.67 -11.66 -18.13
CA LYS A 104 -6.28 -12.29 -16.98
C LYS A 104 -7.34 -11.36 -16.40
N ILE A 105 -8.58 -11.85 -16.31
CA ILE A 105 -9.70 -11.18 -15.63
C ILE A 105 -9.94 -11.91 -14.32
N ASP A 106 -9.88 -11.20 -13.20
CA ASP A 106 -10.26 -11.73 -11.90
C ASP A 106 -11.78 -11.52 -11.72
N GLU A 107 -12.50 -12.57 -11.34
CA GLU A 107 -13.93 -12.58 -11.09
C GLU A 107 -14.20 -12.83 -9.62
N PHE A 108 -15.06 -12.01 -9.03
CA PHE A 108 -15.56 -12.17 -7.68
C PHE A 108 -17.06 -12.34 -7.71
N VAL A 109 -17.55 -13.49 -7.23
CA VAL A 109 -18.99 -13.79 -7.13
C VAL A 109 -19.40 -13.73 -5.67
N ILE A 110 -20.23 -12.75 -5.35
CA ILE A 110 -20.73 -12.50 -4.00
C ILE A 110 -22.25 -12.62 -4.02
N LYS A 111 -22.77 -13.70 -3.42
CA LYS A 111 -24.20 -13.90 -3.26
C LYS A 111 -24.76 -13.02 -2.14
N LYS A 112 -26.08 -12.77 -2.15
CA LYS A 112 -26.76 -12.16 -1.02
C LYS A 112 -26.58 -13.03 0.23
N GLN A 113 -26.04 -12.45 1.29
CA GLN A 113 -25.71 -13.09 2.57
C GLN A 113 -25.79 -12.05 3.68
N ASP A 114 -25.92 -12.50 4.91
CA ASP A 114 -25.84 -11.65 6.09
C ASP A 114 -24.46 -11.75 6.72
N TYR A 115 -23.95 -10.65 7.26
CA TYR A 115 -22.77 -10.66 8.11
C TYR A 115 -23.14 -11.21 9.50
N VAL A 116 -22.27 -12.06 10.02
CA VAL A 116 -22.42 -12.68 11.36
C VAL A 116 -21.42 -12.04 12.30
N ALA A 117 -21.88 -11.49 13.41
CA ALA A 117 -21.01 -10.92 14.43
C ALA A 117 -20.08 -11.98 15.03
N CYS A 118 -18.82 -11.62 15.21
CA CYS A 118 -17.82 -12.47 15.87
C CYS A 118 -16.80 -11.60 16.62
N ASP A 119 -16.13 -12.20 17.60
CA ASP A 119 -14.93 -11.60 18.18
C ASP A 119 -13.81 -11.66 17.19
N TYR A 120 -13.16 -10.52 16.93
CA TYR A 120 -12.06 -10.40 15.98
C TYR A 120 -10.89 -9.62 16.56
N ILE A 121 -9.70 -10.17 16.48
CA ILE A 121 -8.47 -9.48 16.85
C ILE A 121 -7.93 -8.79 15.61
N VAL A 122 -7.92 -7.46 15.64
CA VAL A 122 -7.34 -6.65 14.57
C VAL A 122 -5.81 -6.80 14.61
N GLU A 123 -5.23 -7.26 13.52
CA GLU A 123 -3.77 -7.35 13.39
C GLU A 123 -3.12 -5.98 13.27
N GLY A 124 -1.82 -5.89 13.60
CA GLY A 124 -1.03 -4.69 13.40
C GLY A 124 -0.88 -4.36 11.93
N ASP A 125 -0.81 -3.07 11.64
CA ASP A 125 -0.63 -2.56 10.29
C ASP A 125 0.83 -2.68 9.86
N TYR A 126 1.11 -3.49 8.83
CA TYR A 126 2.46 -3.65 8.28
C TYR A 126 3.00 -2.37 7.61
N SER A 127 2.12 -1.48 7.10
CA SER A 127 2.56 -0.18 6.60
C SER A 127 3.16 0.65 7.73
N SER A 128 2.46 0.78 8.87
CA SER A 128 2.94 1.50 10.06
C SER A 128 4.17 0.81 10.65
N ALA A 129 4.16 -0.52 10.75
CA ALA A 129 5.31 -1.28 11.24
C ALA A 129 6.56 -1.11 10.36
N SER A 130 6.40 -0.80 9.07
CA SER A 130 7.51 -0.61 8.15
C SER A 130 8.49 0.47 8.60
N TYR A 131 7.98 1.53 9.22
CA TYR A 131 8.84 2.62 9.75
C TYR A 131 9.67 2.17 10.95
N LEU A 132 9.06 1.42 11.88
CA LEU A 132 9.75 0.86 13.05
C LEU A 132 10.83 -0.15 12.62
N LEU A 133 10.49 -1.02 11.67
CA LEU A 133 11.41 -1.99 11.10
C LEU A 133 12.57 -1.30 10.35
N ALA A 134 12.26 -0.29 9.52
CA ALA A 134 13.26 0.49 8.80
C ALA A 134 14.18 1.27 9.76
N CYS A 135 13.66 1.79 10.86
CA CYS A 135 14.43 2.44 11.91
C CYS A 135 15.53 1.52 12.45
N ILE A 136 15.18 0.30 12.86
CA ILE A 136 16.15 -0.70 13.33
C ILE A 136 17.12 -1.10 12.21
N ALA A 137 16.61 -1.25 10.98
CA ALA A 137 17.43 -1.61 9.83
C ALA A 137 18.53 -0.58 9.55
N ILE A 138 18.19 0.72 9.57
CA ILE A 138 19.14 1.84 9.31
C ILE A 138 20.11 2.03 10.45
N ASN A 139 19.60 2.06 11.67
CA ASN A 139 20.44 2.44 12.84
C ASN A 139 21.26 1.28 13.40
N GLY A 140 20.81 0.06 13.16
CA GLY A 140 21.30 -1.14 13.85
C GLY A 140 20.56 -1.35 15.18
N GLY A 141 20.71 -2.55 15.73
CA GLY A 141 20.07 -2.93 16.99
C GLY A 141 19.14 -4.11 16.85
N LYS A 142 18.29 -4.32 17.86
CA LYS A 142 17.31 -5.40 17.90
C LYS A 142 15.97 -4.91 18.43
N ALA A 143 14.89 -5.38 17.85
CA ALA A 143 13.54 -5.10 18.36
C ALA A 143 12.62 -6.30 18.17
N LYS A 144 11.54 -6.31 18.95
CA LYS A 144 10.40 -7.21 18.80
C LYS A 144 9.16 -6.37 18.54
N ILE A 145 8.56 -6.57 17.36
CA ILE A 145 7.34 -5.85 16.96
C ILE A 145 6.16 -6.82 17.12
N LEU A 146 5.26 -6.48 18.02
CA LEU A 146 4.10 -7.32 18.37
C LEU A 146 2.94 -7.11 17.39
N ASN A 147 1.99 -8.05 17.42
CA ASN A 147 0.74 -8.02 16.66
C ASN A 147 0.94 -8.03 15.12
N LEU A 148 2.10 -8.50 14.66
CA LEU A 148 2.40 -8.73 13.24
C LEU A 148 2.27 -10.22 12.94
N PHE A 149 1.15 -10.61 12.35
CA PHE A 149 0.82 -12.02 12.12
C PHE A 149 1.58 -12.58 10.91
N LYS A 150 2.21 -13.74 11.11
CA LYS A 150 2.93 -14.46 10.04
C LYS A 150 2.05 -14.75 8.82
N ASN A 151 0.77 -15.07 9.04
CA ASN A 151 -0.19 -15.44 8.00
C ASN A 151 -1.03 -14.25 7.51
N SER A 152 -0.65 -13.01 7.86
CA SER A 152 -1.31 -11.79 7.39
C SER A 152 -1.43 -11.75 5.86
N LYS A 153 -2.57 -11.24 5.38
CA LYS A 153 -2.85 -11.01 3.96
C LYS A 153 -2.44 -9.62 3.49
N GLN A 154 -1.92 -8.78 4.39
CA GLN A 154 -1.43 -7.44 4.04
C GLN A 154 -0.27 -7.53 3.04
N GLY A 155 -0.34 -6.76 1.94
CA GLY A 155 0.72 -6.70 0.93
C GLY A 155 2.01 -6.12 1.51
N ASP A 156 1.88 -5.16 2.41
CA ASP A 156 3.00 -4.46 3.03
C ASP A 156 3.86 -5.36 3.96
N LYS A 157 3.40 -6.59 4.24
CA LYS A 157 4.27 -7.64 4.82
C LYS A 157 5.53 -7.89 3.98
N LEU A 158 5.52 -7.53 2.70
CA LEU A 158 6.67 -7.57 1.79
C LEU A 158 7.89 -6.83 2.35
N ILE A 159 7.69 -5.85 3.24
CA ILE A 159 8.82 -5.14 3.89
C ILE A 159 9.79 -6.09 4.57
N LEU A 160 9.31 -7.20 5.15
CA LEU A 160 10.16 -8.18 5.81
C LEU A 160 11.10 -8.87 4.82
N ASP A 161 10.60 -9.23 3.63
CA ASP A 161 11.40 -9.89 2.59
C ASP A 161 12.40 -8.90 1.95
N ILE A 162 12.00 -7.62 1.84
CA ILE A 162 12.87 -6.53 1.36
C ILE A 162 14.04 -6.35 2.33
N LEU A 163 13.77 -6.22 3.62
CA LEU A 163 14.80 -6.04 4.64
C LEU A 163 15.76 -7.24 4.71
N GLU A 164 15.28 -8.47 4.59
CA GLU A 164 16.15 -9.66 4.50
C GLU A 164 17.09 -9.58 3.29
N LYS A 165 16.58 -9.19 2.12
CA LYS A 165 17.42 -8.98 0.92
C LYS A 165 18.46 -7.86 1.14
N MET A 166 18.12 -6.84 1.93
CA MET A 166 19.04 -5.76 2.30
C MET A 166 20.08 -6.16 3.36
N GLY A 167 20.00 -7.40 3.90
CA GLY A 167 20.97 -7.95 4.84
C GLY A 167 20.57 -7.85 6.30
N VAL A 168 19.29 -7.63 6.59
CA VAL A 168 18.72 -7.58 7.94
C VAL A 168 18.24 -8.96 8.37
N ASP A 169 18.52 -9.34 9.61
CA ASP A 169 18.02 -10.60 10.18
C ASP A 169 16.58 -10.44 10.65
N ILE A 170 15.67 -11.24 10.09
CA ILE A 170 14.24 -11.24 10.40
C ILE A 170 13.80 -12.63 10.85
N THR A 171 13.15 -12.73 12.00
CA THR A 171 12.49 -13.97 12.45
C THR A 171 11.00 -13.73 12.61
N ARG A 172 10.19 -14.52 11.90
CA ARG A 172 8.72 -14.42 11.86
C ARG A 172 8.11 -15.45 12.78
N TYR A 173 7.39 -15.00 13.80
CA TYR A 173 6.58 -15.84 14.70
C TYR A 173 5.09 -15.70 14.35
N ASP A 174 4.24 -16.42 15.03
CA ASP A 174 2.82 -16.46 14.68
C ASP A 174 2.12 -15.10 14.79
N ASP A 175 2.47 -14.29 15.81
CA ASP A 175 1.85 -13.00 16.13
C ASP A 175 2.84 -11.85 16.36
N TYR A 176 4.13 -12.05 16.08
CA TYR A 176 5.15 -11.01 16.17
C TYR A 176 6.33 -11.26 15.24
N VAL A 177 7.14 -10.25 15.06
CA VAL A 177 8.39 -10.30 14.28
C VAL A 177 9.54 -9.82 15.16
N GLU A 178 10.67 -10.55 15.15
CA GLU A 178 11.94 -10.10 15.68
C GLU A 178 12.83 -9.63 14.54
N ILE A 179 13.49 -8.49 14.75
CA ILE A 179 14.41 -7.86 13.81
C ILE A 179 15.76 -7.62 14.48
N SER A 180 16.85 -7.89 13.76
CA SER A 180 18.22 -7.54 14.17
C SER A 180 19.00 -7.01 12.97
N SER A 181 19.69 -5.89 13.14
CA SER A 181 20.52 -5.27 12.10
C SER A 181 21.81 -4.74 12.68
N ASN A 182 22.85 -4.68 11.86
CA ASN A 182 24.10 -3.97 12.16
C ASN A 182 24.13 -2.54 11.58
N GLY A 183 23.07 -2.13 10.87
CA GLY A 183 22.96 -0.83 10.22
C GLY A 183 23.65 -0.72 8.85
N ASP A 184 24.19 -1.80 8.32
CA ASP A 184 24.86 -1.84 7.01
C ASP A 184 23.91 -2.47 5.98
N LEU A 185 23.21 -1.62 5.24
CA LEU A 185 22.18 -2.04 4.30
C LEU A 185 22.77 -2.17 2.88
N LYS A 186 22.36 -3.24 2.19
CA LYS A 186 22.65 -3.48 0.78
C LYS A 186 21.51 -2.99 -0.10
N ALA A 187 21.85 -2.55 -1.31
CA ALA A 187 20.87 -2.21 -2.33
C ALA A 187 19.96 -3.39 -2.68
N VAL A 188 18.74 -3.09 -3.15
CA VAL A 188 17.71 -4.09 -3.48
C VAL A 188 16.97 -3.67 -4.76
N ASP A 189 16.67 -4.66 -5.61
CA ASP A 189 15.69 -4.50 -6.68
C ASP A 189 14.35 -5.09 -6.22
N VAL A 190 13.27 -4.29 -6.36
CA VAL A 190 11.95 -4.65 -5.86
C VAL A 190 10.82 -4.15 -6.75
N ASP A 191 9.82 -4.99 -6.94
CA ASP A 191 8.52 -4.64 -7.51
C ASP A 191 7.52 -4.41 -6.36
N LEU A 192 6.95 -3.21 -6.29
CA LEU A 192 5.97 -2.80 -5.28
C LEU A 192 4.54 -2.70 -5.82
N SER A 193 4.22 -3.33 -6.95
CA SER A 193 2.89 -3.30 -7.56
C SER A 193 1.78 -3.76 -6.61
N ASP A 194 2.09 -4.67 -5.69
CA ASP A 194 1.18 -5.20 -4.68
C ASP A 194 1.34 -4.56 -3.28
N ALA A 195 2.33 -3.67 -3.10
CA ALA A 195 2.59 -2.97 -1.83
C ALA A 195 3.02 -1.50 -2.06
N PRO A 196 2.24 -0.70 -2.80
CA PRO A 196 2.63 0.67 -3.18
C PRO A 196 2.81 1.61 -2.01
N ASP A 197 2.22 1.30 -0.87
CA ASP A 197 2.33 2.11 0.34
C ASP A 197 3.70 2.00 1.02
N LEU A 198 4.50 1.00 0.65
CA LEU A 198 5.89 0.86 1.05
C LEU A 198 6.86 1.72 0.23
N LEU A 199 6.41 2.34 -0.89
CA LEU A 199 7.28 3.05 -1.83
C LEU A 199 8.25 4.00 -1.12
N ILE A 200 7.73 4.91 -0.29
CA ILE A 200 8.55 5.96 0.31
C ILE A 200 9.51 5.39 1.35
N THR A 201 9.05 4.44 2.18
CA THR A 201 9.90 3.74 3.15
C THR A 201 11.05 3.01 2.46
N VAL A 202 10.75 2.28 1.37
CA VAL A 202 11.76 1.55 0.60
C VAL A 202 12.73 2.49 -0.12
N ALA A 203 12.24 3.64 -0.62
CA ALA A 203 13.08 4.66 -1.23
C ALA A 203 14.08 5.26 -0.23
N VAL A 204 13.63 5.53 1.01
CA VAL A 204 14.52 5.98 2.09
C VAL A 204 15.53 4.90 2.47
N LEU A 205 15.10 3.64 2.60
CA LEU A 205 16.02 2.52 2.83
C LEU A 205 17.07 2.40 1.72
N ALA A 206 16.66 2.54 0.46
CA ALA A 206 17.56 2.54 -0.69
C ALA A 206 18.56 3.70 -0.64
N ALA A 207 18.10 4.90 -0.31
CA ALA A 207 18.96 6.08 -0.16
C ALA A 207 19.97 5.97 1.00
N MET A 208 19.62 5.16 2.03
CA MET A 208 20.47 4.88 3.19
C MET A 208 21.31 3.60 3.04
N SER A 209 21.26 2.92 1.88
CA SER A 209 21.96 1.66 1.62
C SER A 209 23.22 1.84 0.78
N ASN A 210 24.05 0.80 0.70
CA ASN A 210 25.21 0.74 -0.17
C ASN A 210 24.84 0.16 -1.55
N GLY A 211 25.06 0.92 -2.63
CA GLY A 211 24.80 0.51 -4.01
C GLY A 211 23.57 1.18 -4.63
N THR A 212 23.10 0.64 -5.73
CA THR A 212 21.96 1.16 -6.48
C THR A 212 20.78 0.21 -6.39
N SER A 213 19.64 0.71 -5.95
CA SER A 213 18.37 -0.02 -5.85
C SER A 213 17.42 0.42 -6.96
N ASN A 214 16.66 -0.55 -7.51
CA ASN A 214 15.61 -0.26 -8.48
C ASN A 214 14.24 -0.61 -7.88
N ILE A 215 13.37 0.38 -7.84
CA ILE A 215 11.99 0.26 -7.34
C ILE A 215 11.05 0.42 -8.53
N THR A 216 10.20 -0.58 -8.77
CA THR A 216 9.27 -0.62 -9.91
C THR A 216 7.86 -0.97 -9.48
N GLY A 217 6.90 -0.94 -10.42
CA GLY A 217 5.52 -1.34 -10.17
C GLY A 217 4.66 -0.30 -9.48
N VAL A 218 5.06 0.98 -9.43
CA VAL A 218 4.44 2.01 -8.59
C VAL A 218 3.78 3.16 -9.35
N SER A 219 3.51 3.02 -10.65
CA SER A 219 2.81 4.06 -11.45
C SER A 219 1.49 4.54 -10.81
N HIS A 220 0.75 3.64 -10.16
CA HIS A 220 -0.49 3.95 -9.45
C HIS A 220 -0.29 4.72 -8.13
N ALA A 221 0.94 4.85 -7.63
CA ALA A 221 1.25 5.71 -6.49
C ALA A 221 1.31 7.21 -6.87
N ARG A 222 1.29 7.53 -8.17
CA ARG A 222 1.25 8.93 -8.66
C ARG A 222 -0.10 9.62 -8.45
N VAL A 223 -1.17 8.85 -8.21
CA VAL A 223 -2.54 9.37 -8.00
C VAL A 223 -3.04 9.15 -6.57
N LYS A 224 -2.11 9.10 -5.61
CA LYS A 224 -2.40 9.00 -4.17
C LYS A 224 -2.56 10.40 -3.56
N GLU A 225 -2.24 10.58 -2.28
CA GLU A 225 -2.28 11.86 -1.56
C GLU A 225 -1.44 12.94 -2.25
N THR A 226 -0.31 12.52 -2.79
CA THR A 226 0.58 13.27 -3.68
C THR A 226 0.93 12.39 -4.89
N ASP A 227 1.62 12.92 -5.90
CA ASP A 227 2.41 12.08 -6.78
C ASP A 227 3.62 11.57 -5.97
N ARG A 228 3.45 10.40 -5.32
CA ARG A 228 4.46 9.85 -4.40
C ARG A 228 5.78 9.52 -5.08
N VAL A 229 5.77 9.23 -6.37
CA VAL A 229 7.01 8.97 -7.13
C VAL A 229 7.78 10.28 -7.30
N ASP A 230 7.13 11.31 -7.90
CA ASP A 230 7.73 12.63 -8.13
C ASP A 230 8.18 13.28 -6.81
N THR A 231 7.29 13.34 -5.80
CA THR A 231 7.62 14.00 -4.53
C THR A 231 8.78 13.31 -3.80
N THR A 232 8.83 11.97 -3.80
CA THR A 232 9.94 11.22 -3.19
C THR A 232 11.25 11.49 -3.92
N CYS A 233 11.26 11.45 -5.25
CA CYS A 233 12.45 11.75 -6.04
C CYS A 233 12.95 13.17 -5.78
N ARG A 234 12.05 14.14 -5.84
CA ARG A 234 12.38 15.56 -5.63
C ARG A 234 13.01 15.82 -4.26
N GLU A 235 12.45 15.23 -3.21
CA GLU A 235 12.96 15.45 -1.85
C GLU A 235 14.30 14.72 -1.62
N LEU A 236 14.49 13.51 -2.16
CA LEU A 236 15.78 12.83 -2.12
C LEU A 236 16.86 13.55 -2.94
N GLU A 237 16.52 14.15 -4.09
CA GLU A 237 17.44 14.98 -4.87
C GLU A 237 17.91 16.22 -4.11
N LYS A 238 17.00 16.90 -3.37
CA LYS A 238 17.38 18.02 -2.50
C LYS A 238 18.40 17.62 -1.42
N LEU A 239 18.32 16.38 -0.97
CA LEU A 239 19.28 15.81 -0.01
C LEU A 239 20.56 15.29 -0.70
N GLY A 240 20.73 15.55 -2.00
CA GLY A 240 21.93 15.18 -2.78
C GLY A 240 21.98 13.71 -3.19
N CYS A 241 20.89 12.98 -3.09
CA CYS A 241 20.82 11.60 -3.53
C CYS A 241 20.88 11.52 -5.06
N ASN A 242 21.69 10.60 -5.58
CA ASN A 242 21.76 10.34 -7.02
C ASN A 242 20.67 9.36 -7.40
N LEU A 243 19.71 9.80 -8.20
CA LEU A 243 18.58 8.98 -8.60
C LEU A 243 18.12 9.26 -10.05
N VAL A 244 17.32 8.35 -10.58
CA VAL A 244 16.64 8.49 -11.87
C VAL A 244 15.17 8.11 -11.66
N GLU A 245 14.27 9.03 -11.98
CA GLU A 245 12.84 8.78 -11.97
C GLU A 245 12.38 8.12 -13.27
N PHE A 246 11.46 7.14 -13.17
CA PHE A 246 10.78 6.49 -14.29
C PHE A 246 9.25 6.69 -14.14
N GLU A 247 8.51 6.45 -15.18
CA GLU A 247 7.04 6.48 -15.14
C GLU A 247 6.47 5.54 -14.07
N ASP A 248 7.02 4.33 -13.95
CA ASP A 248 6.57 3.26 -13.04
C ASP A 248 7.53 3.00 -11.87
N GLY A 249 8.39 3.97 -11.50
CA GLY A 249 9.31 3.76 -10.41
C GLY A 249 10.51 4.69 -10.38
N MET A 250 11.59 4.24 -9.75
CA MET A 250 12.84 5.00 -9.63
C MET A 250 14.05 4.08 -9.41
N SER A 251 15.22 4.58 -9.79
CA SER A 251 16.52 3.99 -9.45
C SER A 251 17.24 4.94 -8.50
N ILE A 252 17.71 4.45 -7.36
CA ILE A 252 18.31 5.25 -6.29
C ILE A 252 19.69 4.68 -5.97
N THR A 253 20.72 5.52 -6.04
CA THR A 253 22.06 5.19 -5.53
C THR A 253 22.22 5.74 -4.13
N GLY A 254 22.62 4.91 -3.18
CA GLY A 254 22.73 5.28 -1.77
C GLY A 254 23.66 6.47 -1.53
N GLY A 255 23.30 7.27 -0.56
CA GLY A 255 23.98 8.48 -0.13
C GLY A 255 23.02 9.67 -0.03
N VAL A 256 22.80 10.14 1.20
CA VAL A 256 21.96 11.31 1.48
C VAL A 256 22.72 12.27 2.41
N ASN A 257 22.44 13.55 2.29
CA ASN A 257 22.96 14.61 3.14
C ASN A 257 21.89 15.14 4.10
N SER A 258 22.32 15.96 5.05
CA SER A 258 21.41 16.77 5.88
C SER A 258 20.68 17.81 5.04
N GLY A 259 19.46 18.15 5.42
CA GLY A 259 18.70 19.17 4.72
C GLY A 259 17.28 19.35 5.22
N ILE A 260 16.50 20.09 4.44
CA ILE A 260 15.09 20.42 4.71
C ILE A 260 14.25 19.77 3.60
N VAL A 261 13.22 19.04 3.99
CA VAL A 261 12.27 18.36 3.09
C VAL A 261 10.84 18.80 3.39
N ASP A 262 9.96 18.66 2.41
CA ASP A 262 8.53 18.96 2.57
C ASP A 262 7.72 17.66 2.52
N SER A 263 6.79 17.47 3.44
CA SER A 263 5.86 16.35 3.42
C SER A 263 4.76 16.51 2.36
N TYR A 264 4.54 17.70 1.85
CA TYR A 264 3.41 18.04 0.95
C TYR A 264 2.05 17.62 1.54
N GLY A 265 1.95 17.48 2.87
CA GLY A 265 0.75 16.97 3.52
C GLY A 265 0.55 15.45 3.40
N ASP A 266 1.52 14.71 2.88
CA ASP A 266 1.51 13.24 2.87
C ASP A 266 2.20 12.70 4.12
N HIS A 267 1.42 12.03 4.96
CA HIS A 267 1.87 11.45 6.21
C HIS A 267 2.99 10.41 6.02
N ARG A 268 3.00 9.69 4.90
CA ARG A 268 4.04 8.70 4.60
C ARG A 268 5.37 9.34 4.25
N LEU A 269 5.36 10.51 3.57
CA LEU A 269 6.57 11.30 3.37
C LEU A 269 7.15 11.75 4.71
N ALA A 270 6.32 12.34 5.58
CA ALA A 270 6.78 12.78 6.89
C ALA A 270 7.43 11.65 7.70
N MET A 271 6.75 10.50 7.83
CA MET A 271 7.26 9.37 8.61
C MET A 271 8.51 8.73 7.98
N ALA A 272 8.54 8.51 6.68
CA ALA A 272 9.68 7.86 6.04
C ALA A 272 10.92 8.75 6.03
N PHE A 273 10.78 10.05 5.70
CA PHE A 273 11.92 10.96 5.69
C PHE A 273 12.47 11.25 7.09
N SER A 274 11.67 11.14 8.16
CA SER A 274 12.16 11.25 9.53
C SER A 274 13.22 10.20 9.87
N LEU A 275 13.17 9.02 9.20
CA LEU A 275 14.17 7.96 9.39
C LEU A 275 15.57 8.37 8.92
N ILE A 276 15.70 9.32 8.00
CA ILE A 276 17.00 9.88 7.61
C ILE A 276 17.62 10.62 8.80
N GLY A 277 16.77 11.17 9.67
CA GLY A 277 17.16 11.84 10.91
C GLY A 277 17.98 10.97 11.87
N LEU A 278 17.95 9.65 11.72
CA LEU A 278 18.77 8.72 12.50
C LEU A 278 20.28 8.85 12.25
N LYS A 279 20.68 9.36 11.09
CA LYS A 279 22.10 9.51 10.68
C LYS A 279 22.46 10.92 10.24
N ASN A 280 21.51 11.72 9.80
CA ASN A 280 21.70 13.06 9.22
C ASN A 280 20.71 14.03 9.85
N TYR A 281 21.05 15.32 9.97
CA TYR A 281 20.07 16.32 10.37
C TYR A 281 19.01 16.52 9.28
N ILE A 282 17.73 16.34 9.64
CA ILE A 282 16.59 16.53 8.74
C ILE A 282 15.56 17.43 9.43
N GLU A 283 15.12 18.47 8.74
CA GLU A 283 13.93 19.25 9.09
C GLU A 283 12.81 18.92 8.12
N ILE A 284 11.61 18.64 8.63
CA ILE A 284 10.46 18.26 7.83
C ILE A 284 9.37 19.32 7.95
N ILE A 285 9.12 20.03 6.86
CA ILE A 285 8.03 21.00 6.77
C ILE A 285 6.70 20.24 6.81
N ASN A 286 5.75 20.71 7.63
CA ASN A 286 4.44 20.06 7.86
C ASN A 286 4.60 18.61 8.38
N GLY A 287 5.58 18.36 9.26
CA GLY A 287 5.85 17.02 9.78
C GLY A 287 4.71 16.44 10.61
N GLU A 288 3.90 17.27 11.28
CA GLU A 288 2.75 16.87 12.12
C GLU A 288 1.67 16.06 11.39
N VAL A 289 1.71 16.02 10.06
CA VAL A 289 0.77 15.25 9.24
C VAL A 289 0.79 13.73 9.52
N PHE A 290 1.82 13.19 10.17
CA PHE A 290 1.86 11.77 10.56
C PHE A 290 0.69 11.38 11.48
N ASP A 291 0.13 12.30 12.26
CA ASP A 291 -1.02 12.06 13.14
C ASP A 291 -2.28 11.56 12.39
N VAL A 292 -2.35 11.79 11.09
CA VAL A 292 -3.47 11.33 10.25
C VAL A 292 -3.58 9.80 10.22
N SER A 293 -2.46 9.08 10.19
CA SER A 293 -2.45 7.61 10.07
C SER A 293 -1.71 6.90 11.19
N PHE A 294 -0.84 7.59 11.95
CA PHE A 294 -0.09 7.02 13.05
C PHE A 294 0.05 8.03 14.19
N PRO A 295 -1.04 8.34 14.93
CA PRO A 295 -1.09 9.44 15.91
C PRO A 295 -0.02 9.38 17.01
N ASN A 296 0.49 8.21 17.35
CA ASN A 296 1.53 8.01 18.36
C ASN A 296 2.89 7.58 17.74
N PHE A 297 3.16 8.01 16.49
CA PHE A 297 4.39 7.66 15.78
C PHE A 297 5.65 8.02 16.55
N ILE A 298 5.76 9.26 17.03
CA ILE A 298 6.93 9.75 17.80
C ILE A 298 7.11 8.94 19.09
N GLU A 299 6.02 8.66 19.82
CA GLU A 299 6.06 7.87 21.04
C GLU A 299 6.55 6.44 20.77
N LYS A 300 6.08 5.82 19.69
CA LYS A 300 6.51 4.49 19.29
C LYS A 300 7.97 4.44 18.85
N MET A 301 8.46 5.47 18.18
CA MET A 301 9.86 5.59 17.85
C MET A 301 10.71 5.72 19.13
N ALA A 302 10.26 6.48 20.12
CA ALA A 302 10.94 6.62 21.41
C ALA A 302 10.94 5.29 22.21
N GLU A 303 9.87 4.49 22.17
CA GLU A 303 9.82 3.16 22.81
C GLU A 303 10.89 2.20 22.30
N ILE A 304 11.28 2.30 21.04
CA ILE A 304 12.37 1.50 20.44
C ILE A 304 13.74 2.20 20.54
N GLY A 305 13.82 3.32 21.29
CA GLY A 305 15.06 3.99 21.63
C GLY A 305 15.48 5.14 20.73
N PHE A 306 14.57 5.66 19.89
CA PHE A 306 14.86 6.75 18.97
C PHE A 306 14.02 7.98 19.27
N ASN A 307 14.70 9.11 19.51
CA ASN A 307 14.08 10.42 19.67
C ASN A 307 14.22 11.17 18.34
N LEU A 308 13.08 11.42 17.71
CA LEU A 308 12.95 12.22 16.49
C LEU A 308 12.79 13.71 16.82
#